data_177e4c80d0ec32d55892a81fb899f5ee
#
_entry.id   177e4c80d0ec32d55892a81fb899f5ee
#
_cell.length_a   1.000
_cell.length_b   1.000
_cell.length_c   1.000
_cell.angle_alpha   90.00
_cell.angle_beta   90.00
_cell.angle_gamma   90.00
#
_symmetry.space_group_name_H-M   'P 1'
#
loop_
_entity.id
_entity.type
_entity.pdbx_description
1 polymer ?
#
loop_
_entity_poly.entity_id
_entity_poly.type
_entity_poly.pdbx_seq_one_letter_code
_entity_poly.pdbx_strand_id
1 'polypeptide(L)'
;MTSERPINPRFDDDMEFNLVSPGPPRYQTRTEKPVRYFAVVDKEGGAVLGYVWAGDGDDAAAWEPRQAAGPRALIEGGIWHASLGEAKGRGIRPSQALAELYSDPEAGIKGRVLPGSLAEAPNAGVVEEFAKRD
;
A
#
# COMPACT_ATOMS: atom_id res chain seq x y z
N MET A 1 -5.74 22.22 37.77
CA MET A 1 -5.30 22.32 37.43
C MET A 1 -5.00 22.30 37.26
N THR A 2 -5.43 21.88 37.70
CA THR A 2 -5.14 21.92 37.31
C THR A 2 -4.87 21.61 37.07
N SER A 3 -5.30 21.49 37.48
CA SER A 3 -4.98 21.39 37.03
C SER A 3 -4.81 20.97 36.48
N GLU A 4 -4.92 20.76 36.29
CA GLU A 4 -4.81 20.55 35.67
C GLU A 4 -4.67 20.08 34.93
N ARG A 5 -5.18 20.12 35.29
CA ARG A 5 -5.16 19.94 34.64
C ARG A 5 -5.02 19.59 33.91
N PRO A 6 -5.70 19.41 34.54
CA PRO A 6 -5.76 19.43 33.72
C PRO A 6 -5.60 18.94 32.88
N ILE A 7 -6.13 18.94 33.15
CA ILE A 7 -6.12 18.93 32.31
C ILE A 7 -6.03 18.48 31.50
N ASN A 8 -6.26 18.42 31.43
CA ASN A 8 -6.23 18.36 30.73
C ASN A 8 -6.08 17.99 30.03
N PRO A 9 -6.69 17.84 30.46
CA PRO A 9 -6.69 17.86 29.62
C PRO A 9 -6.54 17.35 28.82
N ARG A 10 -6.86 17.51 28.92
CA ARG A 10 -6.60 17.43 28.32
C ARG A 10 -6.39 17.24 27.64
N PHE A 11 -6.77 17.31 27.86
CA PHE A 11 -6.48 17.31 27.42
C PHE A 11 -6.20 17.29 26.99
N ASP A 12 -7.24 17.08 27.39
CA ASP A 12 -6.77 17.48 26.88
C ASP A 12 -6.42 17.31 26.27
N ASP A 13 -6.94 17.20 26.44
CA ASP A 13 -6.40 17.46 25.75
C ASP A 13 -6.12 17.04 25.07
N ASP A 14 -6.70 16.93 25.15
CA ASP A 14 -6.23 16.97 24.38
C ASP A 14 -6.13 16.64 23.72
N MET A 15 -6.71 16.65 23.64
CA MET A 15 -6.42 16.74 22.88
C MET A 15 -6.24 16.77 22.20
N GLU A 16 -6.60 16.60 22.19
CA GLU A 16 -6.14 16.81 21.47
C GLU A 16 -5.69 16.75 21.00
N PHE A 17 -5.94 16.67 21.03
CA PHE A 17 -5.30 16.67 20.36
C PHE A 17 -4.81 16.42 20.13
N ASN A 18 -4.70 16.42 20.23
CA ASN A 18 -4.23 16.03 19.90
C ASN A 18 -3.41 15.78 19.66
N LEU A 19 -3.04 15.99 20.14
CA LEU A 19 -2.04 15.56 19.63
C LEU A 19 -1.90 14.25 19.32
N VAL A 20 -1.92 14.13 18.62
CA VAL A 20 -2.01 12.83 18.04
C VAL A 20 -0.71 12.50 17.37
N SER A 21 -0.11 11.42 17.77
CA SER A 21 1.06 10.89 17.08
C SER A 21 0.64 10.54 15.64
N PRO A 22 1.33 11.01 14.61
CA PRO A 22 1.04 10.56 13.25
C PRO A 22 1.27 9.06 13.13
N GLY A 23 0.50 8.39 12.32
CA GLY A 23 0.71 6.98 12.04
C GLY A 23 2.04 6.74 11.32
N PRO A 24 2.37 5.48 11.01
CA PRO A 24 3.59 5.20 10.26
C PRO A 24 3.56 5.89 8.89
N PRO A 25 4.72 6.24 8.33
CA PRO A 25 4.78 6.86 7.00
C PRO A 25 4.11 5.97 5.96
N ARG A 26 3.40 6.59 5.03
CA ARG A 26 2.82 5.82 3.92
C ARG A 26 2.55 6.74 2.74
N TYR A 27 2.53 6.13 1.56
CA TYR A 27 2.18 6.83 0.33
C TYR A 27 0.69 7.08 0.30
N GLN A 28 0.27 8.02 -0.56
CA GLN A 28 -1.14 8.20 -0.84
C GLN A 28 -1.69 6.92 -1.47
N THR A 29 -2.96 6.62 -1.23
CA THR A 29 -3.57 5.39 -1.74
C THR A 29 -4.49 5.64 -2.93
N ARG A 30 -4.46 6.84 -3.51
CA ARG A 30 -5.28 7.22 -4.65
C ARG A 30 -4.49 8.14 -5.56
N THR A 31 -4.70 8.02 -6.86
CA THR A 31 -4.15 8.95 -7.82
C THR A 31 -4.89 8.83 -9.15
N GLU A 32 -5.11 9.99 -9.81
CA GLU A 32 -5.63 10.03 -11.18
C GLU A 32 -4.51 10.14 -12.20
N LYS A 33 -3.27 10.18 -11.74
CA LYS A 33 -2.10 10.32 -12.61
C LYS A 33 -1.54 8.96 -12.98
N PRO A 34 -0.68 8.88 -14.00
CA PRO A 34 -0.15 7.59 -14.46
C PRO A 34 0.55 6.82 -13.35
N VAL A 35 0.39 5.50 -13.41
CA VAL A 35 1.01 4.58 -12.46
C VAL A 35 1.69 3.45 -13.20
N ARG A 36 2.56 2.72 -12.49
CA ARG A 36 3.06 1.43 -12.92
C ARG A 36 2.58 0.40 -11.93
N TYR A 37 2.46 -0.83 -12.36
CA TYR A 37 1.96 -1.89 -11.49
C TYR A 37 2.53 -3.23 -11.90
N PHE A 38 2.47 -4.19 -10.98
CA PHE A 38 2.77 -5.58 -11.28
C PHE A 38 1.76 -6.48 -10.58
N ALA A 39 1.68 -7.72 -11.05
CA ALA A 39 0.77 -8.70 -10.46
C ALA A 39 1.50 -9.54 -9.42
N VAL A 40 0.76 -9.95 -8.40
CA VAL A 40 1.21 -10.90 -7.38
C VAL A 40 0.36 -12.15 -7.54
N VAL A 41 1.02 -13.30 -7.64
CA VAL A 41 0.32 -14.58 -7.82
C VAL A 41 0.52 -15.44 -6.58
N ASP A 42 -0.45 -16.31 -6.32
CA ASP A 42 -0.40 -17.25 -5.21
C ASP A 42 0.74 -18.24 -5.44
N LYS A 43 1.55 -18.46 -4.42
CA LYS A 43 2.60 -19.47 -4.47
C LYS A 43 2.04 -20.86 -4.70
N GLU A 44 0.80 -21.09 -4.24
CA GLU A 44 0.08 -22.32 -4.44
C GLU A 44 -0.89 -22.14 -5.61
N GLY A 45 -0.60 -22.71 -6.75
CA GLY A 45 -1.51 -22.70 -7.88
C GLY A 45 -1.35 -21.55 -8.86
N GLY A 46 -0.70 -20.46 -8.48
CA GLY A 46 -0.36 -19.38 -9.41
C GLY A 46 -1.49 -18.43 -9.76
N ALA A 47 -2.63 -18.48 -9.08
CA ALA A 47 -3.73 -17.54 -9.35
C ALA A 47 -3.34 -16.13 -8.89
N VAL A 48 -3.81 -15.12 -9.61
CA VAL A 48 -3.53 -13.73 -9.24
C VAL A 48 -4.23 -13.41 -7.92
N LEU A 49 -3.46 -12.93 -6.95
CA LEU A 49 -3.99 -12.45 -5.68
C LEU A 49 -4.33 -10.97 -5.74
N GLY A 50 -3.55 -10.20 -6.48
CA GLY A 50 -3.77 -8.77 -6.57
C GLY A 50 -2.64 -8.09 -7.30
N TYR A 51 -2.62 -6.77 -7.18
CA TYR A 51 -1.67 -5.92 -7.88
C TYR A 51 -1.07 -4.92 -6.92
N VAL A 52 0.20 -4.59 -7.12
CA VAL A 52 0.85 -3.47 -6.43
C VAL A 52 1.06 -2.39 -7.48
N TRP A 53 0.65 -1.17 -7.18
CA TRP A 53 0.83 -0.07 -8.12
C TRP A 53 1.49 1.11 -7.41
N ALA A 54 2.14 1.97 -8.20
CA ALA A 54 2.81 3.16 -7.68
C ALA A 54 2.84 4.24 -8.74
N GLY A 55 2.67 5.48 -8.30
CA GLY A 55 2.77 6.65 -9.17
C GLY A 55 3.42 7.81 -8.45
N ASP A 56 4.44 8.39 -9.07
CA ASP A 56 5.21 9.46 -8.45
C ASP A 56 4.48 10.79 -8.42
N GLY A 57 3.54 11.00 -9.34
CA GLY A 57 2.87 12.27 -9.49
C GLY A 57 2.17 12.76 -8.23
N ASP A 58 1.58 11.84 -7.47
CA ASP A 58 0.90 12.15 -6.21
C ASP A 58 1.52 11.45 -5.02
N ASP A 59 2.75 10.95 -5.16
CA ASP A 59 3.43 10.21 -4.09
C ASP A 59 2.53 9.08 -3.60
N ALA A 60 2.02 8.27 -4.54
CA ALA A 60 0.98 7.28 -4.28
C ALA A 60 1.44 5.87 -4.60
N ALA A 61 1.01 4.92 -3.78
CA ALA A 61 1.24 3.50 -4.00
C ALA A 61 0.30 2.70 -3.12
N ALA A 62 -0.17 1.55 -3.61
CA ALA A 62 -1.07 0.72 -2.82
C ALA A 62 -1.13 -0.71 -3.36
N TRP A 63 -1.68 -1.58 -2.54
CA TRP A 63 -2.06 -2.94 -2.89
C TRP A 63 -3.53 -2.95 -3.30
N GLU A 64 -3.81 -3.61 -4.41
CA GLU A 64 -5.17 -3.75 -4.90
C GLU A 64 -5.53 -5.24 -4.91
N PRO A 65 -6.31 -5.72 -3.93
CA PRO A 65 -6.66 -7.15 -3.88
C PRO A 65 -7.60 -7.53 -5.01
N ARG A 66 -7.34 -8.67 -5.64
CA ARG A 66 -8.25 -9.21 -6.65
C ARG A 66 -9.47 -9.78 -5.92
N GLN A 67 -10.65 -9.31 -6.28
CA GLN A 67 -11.87 -9.68 -5.55
C GLN A 67 -12.12 -11.19 -5.58
N ALA A 68 -11.93 -11.81 -6.74
CA ALA A 68 -12.16 -13.25 -6.87
C ALA A 68 -11.20 -14.11 -6.05
N ALA A 69 -10.08 -13.55 -5.58
CA ALA A 69 -9.12 -14.29 -4.76
C ALA A 69 -9.54 -14.39 -3.30
N GLY A 70 -10.51 -13.56 -2.87
CA GLY A 70 -11.09 -13.67 -1.54
C GLY A 70 -10.13 -13.32 -0.40
N PRO A 71 -10.32 -13.97 0.77
CA PRO A 71 -9.55 -13.61 1.97
C PRO A 71 -8.05 -13.69 1.84
N ARG A 72 -7.52 -14.61 1.02
CA ARG A 72 -6.07 -14.70 0.84
C ARG A 72 -5.48 -13.40 0.31
N ALA A 73 -6.20 -12.74 -0.61
CA ALA A 73 -5.75 -11.46 -1.17
C ALA A 73 -5.74 -10.36 -0.11
N LEU A 74 -6.73 -10.35 0.78
CA LEU A 74 -6.79 -9.36 1.85
C LEU A 74 -5.67 -9.56 2.86
N ILE A 75 -5.40 -10.80 3.23
CA ILE A 75 -4.32 -11.12 4.16
C ILE A 75 -2.97 -10.74 3.57
N GLU A 76 -2.78 -11.06 2.29
CA GLU A 76 -1.52 -10.73 1.61
C GLU A 76 -1.27 -9.22 1.58
N GLY A 77 -2.35 -8.42 1.54
CA GLY A 77 -2.25 -6.97 1.50
C GLY A 77 -1.47 -6.36 2.66
N GLY A 78 -1.53 -7.02 3.83
CA GLY A 78 -0.82 -6.53 5.00
C GLY A 78 0.68 -6.41 4.78
N ILE A 79 1.31 -7.43 4.17
CA ILE A 79 2.75 -7.40 3.95
C ILE A 79 3.12 -6.38 2.87
N TRP A 80 2.30 -6.25 1.81
CA TRP A 80 2.60 -5.29 0.75
C TRP A 80 2.48 -3.85 1.27
N HIS A 81 1.44 -3.55 2.06
CA HIS A 81 1.31 -2.23 2.67
C HIS A 81 2.46 -1.94 3.64
N ALA A 82 2.88 -2.94 4.42
CA ALA A 82 4.01 -2.77 5.32
C ALA A 82 5.30 -2.48 4.56
N SER A 83 5.52 -3.18 3.45
CA SER A 83 6.71 -2.97 2.62
C SER A 83 6.70 -1.58 1.99
N LEU A 84 5.54 -1.12 1.51
CA LEU A 84 5.42 0.23 0.96
C LEU A 84 5.63 1.29 2.04
N GLY A 85 5.09 1.07 3.23
CA GLY A 85 5.30 1.99 4.35
C GLY A 85 6.76 2.09 4.76
N GLU A 86 7.46 0.97 4.76
CA GLU A 86 8.88 0.93 5.08
C GLU A 86 9.67 1.74 4.02
N ALA A 87 9.32 1.58 2.75
CA ALA A 87 9.95 2.33 1.67
C ALA A 87 9.71 3.83 1.83
N LYS A 88 8.48 4.22 2.14
CA LYS A 88 8.15 5.63 2.38
C LYS A 88 8.98 6.18 3.54
N GLY A 89 9.15 5.39 4.60
CA GLY A 89 9.96 5.78 5.75
C GLY A 89 11.43 6.02 5.39
N ARG A 90 11.93 5.33 4.36
CA ARG A 90 13.28 5.55 3.85
C ARG A 90 13.36 6.77 2.91
N GLY A 91 12.24 7.39 2.58
CA GLY A 91 12.22 8.61 1.78
C GLY A 91 12.35 8.39 0.28
N ILE A 92 12.10 7.18 -0.22
CA ILE A 92 12.21 6.92 -1.66
C ILE A 92 10.88 7.14 -2.36
N ARG A 93 10.93 7.38 -3.66
CA ARG A 93 9.74 7.64 -4.47
C ARG A 93 8.93 6.36 -4.67
N PRO A 94 7.62 6.48 -4.90
CA PRO A 94 6.78 5.30 -5.15
C PRO A 94 7.30 4.40 -6.26
N SER A 95 7.74 4.97 -7.38
CA SER A 95 8.24 4.15 -8.50
C SER A 95 9.51 3.38 -8.13
N GLN A 96 10.37 3.96 -7.30
CA GLN A 96 11.56 3.26 -6.84
C GLN A 96 11.18 2.13 -5.87
N ALA A 97 10.23 2.39 -4.99
CA ALA A 97 9.72 1.35 -4.08
C ALA A 97 9.15 0.18 -4.88
N LEU A 98 8.37 0.50 -5.91
CA LEU A 98 7.77 -0.53 -6.77
C LEU A 98 8.86 -1.37 -7.46
N ALA A 99 9.90 -0.71 -7.98
CA ALA A 99 10.98 -1.40 -8.66
C ALA A 99 11.74 -2.34 -7.72
N GLU A 100 11.99 -1.90 -6.49
CA GLU A 100 12.65 -2.73 -5.50
C GLU A 100 11.83 -3.97 -5.17
N LEU A 101 10.52 -3.78 -4.96
CA LEU A 101 9.64 -4.89 -4.63
C LEU A 101 9.50 -5.85 -5.81
N TYR A 102 9.41 -5.31 -7.03
CA TYR A 102 9.30 -6.15 -8.22
C TYR A 102 10.52 -7.06 -8.37
N SER A 103 11.67 -6.58 -7.97
CA SER A 103 12.94 -7.31 -8.13
C SER A 103 13.27 -8.22 -6.93
N ASP A 104 12.46 -8.19 -5.89
CA ASP A 104 12.73 -8.93 -4.65
C ASP A 104 12.01 -10.27 -4.66
N PRO A 105 12.76 -11.40 -4.81
CA PRO A 105 12.11 -12.71 -4.83
C PRO A 105 11.50 -13.12 -3.49
N GLU A 106 11.83 -12.41 -2.42
CA GLU A 106 11.31 -12.71 -1.09
C GLU A 106 10.12 -11.82 -0.72
N ALA A 107 9.71 -10.92 -1.60
CA ALA A 107 8.56 -10.04 -1.32
C ALA A 107 7.28 -10.87 -1.31
N GLY A 108 6.38 -10.53 -0.37
CA GLY A 108 5.12 -11.26 -0.20
C GLY A 108 5.28 -12.41 0.78
N ILE A 109 4.15 -12.98 1.18
CA ILE A 109 4.11 -14.13 2.09
C ILE A 109 3.44 -15.32 1.40
N LYS A 110 2.15 -15.19 1.09
CA LYS A 110 1.42 -16.25 0.38
C LYS A 110 1.54 -16.11 -1.13
N GLY A 111 1.91 -14.91 -1.58
CA GLY A 111 2.09 -14.61 -2.97
C GLY A 111 3.53 -14.27 -3.31
N ARG A 112 3.79 -14.18 -4.60
CA ARG A 112 5.07 -13.74 -5.13
C ARG A 112 4.83 -12.89 -6.37
N VAL A 113 5.78 -12.04 -6.66
CA VAL A 113 5.73 -11.23 -7.89
C VAL A 113 5.66 -12.14 -9.11
N LEU A 114 4.78 -11.82 -10.05
CA LEU A 114 4.74 -12.53 -11.32
C LEU A 114 5.77 -11.90 -12.26
N PRO A 115 6.83 -12.63 -12.62
CA PRO A 115 7.86 -12.08 -13.51
C PRO A 115 7.25 -11.65 -14.85
N GLY A 116 7.69 -10.51 -15.35
CA GLY A 116 7.22 -9.99 -16.63
C GLY A 116 5.88 -9.25 -16.55
N SER A 117 5.30 -9.10 -15.38
CA SER A 117 3.99 -8.46 -15.25
C SER A 117 4.05 -6.93 -15.06
N LEU A 118 5.24 -6.35 -14.94
CA LEU A 118 5.37 -4.91 -14.73
C LEU A 118 4.84 -4.16 -15.96
N ALA A 119 3.90 -3.26 -15.73
CA ALA A 119 3.23 -2.55 -16.82
C ALA A 119 2.81 -1.15 -16.36
N GLU A 120 2.25 -0.37 -17.28
CA GLU A 120 1.82 0.99 -17.02
C GLU A 120 0.31 1.09 -17.17
N ALA A 121 -0.29 2.01 -16.42
CA ALA A 121 -1.70 2.34 -16.55
C ALA A 121 -1.88 3.85 -16.41
N PRO A 122 -2.92 4.43 -17.05
CA PRO A 122 -3.11 5.88 -17.01
C PRO A 122 -3.47 6.41 -15.62
N ASN A 123 -4.00 5.55 -14.75
CA ASN A 123 -4.30 5.92 -13.36
C ASN A 123 -4.55 4.65 -12.54
N ALA A 124 -4.67 4.81 -11.22
CA ALA A 124 -4.91 3.68 -10.33
C ALA A 124 -6.26 3.02 -10.55
N GLY A 125 -7.25 3.79 -11.02
CA GLY A 125 -8.58 3.25 -11.30
C GLY A 125 -8.57 2.10 -12.28
N VAL A 126 -7.67 2.14 -13.27
CA VAL A 126 -7.53 1.05 -14.24
C VAL A 126 -7.08 -0.24 -13.54
N VAL A 127 -6.14 -0.13 -12.60
CA VAL A 127 -5.69 -1.29 -11.83
C VAL A 127 -6.81 -1.83 -10.96
N GLU A 128 -7.61 -0.94 -10.36
CA GLU A 128 -8.79 -1.35 -9.58
C GLU A 128 -9.77 -2.14 -10.45
N GLU A 129 -9.96 -1.72 -11.70
CA GLU A 129 -10.85 -2.45 -12.61
C GLU A 129 -10.32 -3.86 -12.91
N PHE A 130 -9.02 -4.00 -13.09
CA PHE A 130 -8.43 -5.34 -13.26
C PHE A 130 -8.75 -6.22 -12.06
N ALA A 131 -8.64 -5.67 -10.86
CA ALA A 131 -8.85 -6.42 -9.63
C ALA A 131 -10.31 -6.83 -9.44
N LYS A 132 -11.24 -6.13 -10.06
CA LYS A 132 -12.68 -6.44 -9.97
C LYS A 132 -13.13 -7.46 -11.00
N ARG A 133 -12.36 -7.67 -12.06
CA ARG A 133 -12.78 -8.59 -13.13
C ARG A 133 -12.75 -10.03 -12.66
N ASP A 134 -13.68 -10.79 -13.23
CA ASP A 134 -13.87 -12.23 -12.98
C ASP A 134 -13.65 -12.60 -11.52
#